data_552eccf82444feb47776bbde3eab3790
#
_entry.id   552eccf82444feb47776bbde3eab3790
#
_cell.length_a   1.000
_cell.length_b   1.000
_cell.length_c   1.000
_cell.angle_alpha   90.00
_cell.angle_beta   90.00
_cell.angle_gamma   90.00
#
_symmetry.space_group_name_H-M   'P 1'
#
loop_
_entity.id
_entity.type
_entity.pdbx_description
1 polymer ?
#
loop_
_entity_poly.entity_id
_entity_poly.type
_entity_poly.pdbx_seq_one_letter_code
_entity_poly.pdbx_strand_id
1 'polypeptide(L)'
;SPLLSDKLENLMLMCADHHKLIDNPTTGPRDYPVERLKEMKRIHEEKIEKICNLFNVPKTEIVCFSSPIKGVTAVDIDYDLAARAVLPSKQPGSTYGINLQVKSAYPYASKEYWNDCYRQLKSSFDLYMNNPIIQRGNADFSVFSVAPIPLIIKLGELIGDKLPCDVYQKTRFPDTWEWQAKELTNNFVVDVEKTDATNGIVALNISLTNDVNNDRILSVGEFEAIYRIKASTTGVDCIKSVEDLSAF
;
A
#
# COMPACT_ATOMS: atom_id res chain seq x y z
N SER A 1 -8.95 -32.37 38.97
CA SER A 1 -9.87 -33.41 38.46
C SER A 1 -9.32 -33.95 37.12
N PRO A 2 -9.20 -35.32 36.97
CA PRO A 2 -8.70 -35.92 35.73
C PRO A 2 -9.43 -35.48 34.46
N LEU A 3 -10.70 -35.10 34.58
CA LEU A 3 -11.57 -34.63 33.48
C LEU A 3 -11.22 -33.23 32.91
N LEU A 4 -10.38 -32.46 33.58
CA LEU A 4 -9.97 -31.14 33.13
C LEU A 4 -8.66 -31.18 32.33
N SER A 5 -7.79 -32.19 32.56
CA SER A 5 -6.51 -32.32 31.86
C SER A 5 -6.65 -32.79 30.41
N ASP A 6 -7.78 -33.35 30.03
CA ASP A 6 -8.02 -33.92 28.69
C ASP A 6 -8.62 -32.89 27.71
N LYS A 7 -8.94 -31.70 28.20
CA LYS A 7 -9.45 -30.63 27.34
C LYS A 7 -8.33 -29.77 26.80
N LEU A 8 -8.25 -29.64 25.47
CA LEU A 8 -7.24 -28.85 24.78
C LEU A 8 -7.17 -27.39 25.27
N GLU A 9 -8.32 -26.84 25.67
CA GLU A 9 -8.43 -25.49 26.25
C GLU A 9 -7.62 -25.30 27.54
N ASN A 10 -7.38 -26.40 28.28
CA ASN A 10 -6.62 -26.41 29.53
C ASN A 10 -5.14 -26.81 29.35
N LEU A 11 -4.74 -27.13 28.12
CA LEU A 11 -3.35 -27.49 27.82
C LEU A 11 -2.61 -26.25 27.28
N MET A 12 -1.39 -26.03 27.78
CA MET A 12 -0.51 -24.98 27.31
C MET A 12 0.90 -25.52 27.15
N LEU A 13 1.47 -25.35 25.98
CA LEU A 13 2.87 -25.75 25.74
C LEU A 13 3.79 -24.67 26.33
N MET A 14 4.74 -25.09 27.16
CA MET A 14 5.67 -24.21 27.84
C MET A 14 7.10 -24.74 27.81
N CYS A 15 8.08 -23.87 27.90
CA CYS A 15 9.45 -24.28 28.18
C CYS A 15 9.60 -24.68 29.66
N ALA A 16 10.63 -25.47 29.95
CA ALA A 16 10.86 -26.02 31.29
C ALA A 16 10.99 -24.94 32.38
N ASP A 17 11.53 -23.78 32.07
CA ASP A 17 11.69 -22.69 33.04
C ASP A 17 10.34 -22.05 33.41
N HIS A 18 9.47 -21.77 32.45
CA HIS A 18 8.12 -21.28 32.73
C HIS A 18 7.28 -22.31 33.46
N HIS A 19 7.40 -23.61 33.14
CA HIS A 19 6.74 -24.69 33.85
C HIS A 19 7.10 -24.65 35.36
N LYS A 20 8.40 -24.56 35.68
CA LYS A 20 8.89 -24.48 37.07
C LYS A 20 8.36 -23.24 37.82
N LEU A 21 8.27 -22.10 37.12
CA LEU A 21 7.75 -20.86 37.72
C LEU A 21 6.28 -20.97 38.05
N ILE A 22 5.50 -21.55 37.16
CA ILE A 22 4.02 -21.70 37.32
C ILE A 22 3.69 -22.75 38.38
N ASP A 23 4.42 -23.86 38.41
CA ASP A 23 4.21 -24.93 39.37
C ASP A 23 4.80 -24.65 40.74
N ASN A 24 5.46 -23.51 40.94
CA ASN A 24 5.96 -23.15 42.27
C ASN A 24 4.77 -22.91 43.22
N PRO A 25 4.66 -23.71 44.32
CA PRO A 25 3.49 -23.68 45.18
C PRO A 25 3.32 -22.35 45.94
N THR A 26 4.39 -21.55 46.07
CA THR A 26 4.37 -20.30 46.85
C THR A 26 4.13 -19.10 45.93
N THR A 27 4.77 -19.06 44.78
CA THR A 27 4.74 -17.89 43.87
C THR A 27 3.86 -18.10 42.66
N GLY A 28 3.70 -19.35 42.18
CA GLY A 28 2.95 -19.68 40.99
C GLY A 28 1.51 -19.14 41.02
N PRO A 29 0.66 -19.49 42.02
CA PRO A 29 -0.72 -19.02 42.05
C PRO A 29 -0.87 -17.49 42.14
N ARG A 30 0.11 -16.82 42.75
CA ARG A 30 0.12 -15.36 42.89
C ARG A 30 0.53 -14.66 41.58
N ASP A 31 1.62 -15.15 40.97
CA ASP A 31 2.27 -14.50 39.82
C ASP A 31 1.66 -14.95 38.49
N TYR A 32 1.05 -16.14 38.46
CA TYR A 32 0.42 -16.76 37.29
C TYR A 32 -1.01 -17.29 37.63
N PRO A 33 -1.93 -16.42 38.01
CA PRO A 33 -3.33 -16.82 38.21
C PRO A 33 -3.95 -17.35 36.91
N VAL A 34 -4.99 -18.14 37.04
CA VAL A 34 -5.64 -18.85 35.89
C VAL A 34 -6.03 -17.90 34.75
N GLU A 35 -6.53 -16.73 35.09
CA GLU A 35 -6.93 -15.70 34.12
C GLU A 35 -5.74 -15.21 33.30
N ARG A 36 -4.59 -15.00 33.96
CA ARG A 36 -3.35 -14.59 33.29
C ARG A 36 -2.84 -15.69 32.35
N LEU A 37 -2.87 -16.94 32.77
CA LEU A 37 -2.44 -18.08 31.95
C LEU A 37 -3.34 -18.22 30.72
N LYS A 38 -4.66 -18.10 30.87
CA LYS A 38 -5.60 -18.13 29.76
C LYS A 38 -5.34 -17.01 28.76
N GLU A 39 -5.07 -15.82 29.23
CA GLU A 39 -4.76 -14.66 28.37
C GLU A 39 -3.43 -14.85 27.65
N MET A 40 -2.40 -15.34 28.32
CA MET A 40 -1.10 -15.67 27.71
C MET A 40 -1.27 -16.72 26.60
N LYS A 41 -2.08 -17.78 26.87
CA LYS A 41 -2.41 -18.80 25.87
C LYS A 41 -3.12 -18.19 24.67
N ARG A 42 -4.16 -17.42 24.88
CA ARG A 42 -4.94 -16.77 23.84
C ARG A 42 -4.05 -15.90 22.92
N ILE A 43 -3.22 -15.03 23.53
CA ILE A 43 -2.28 -14.16 22.77
C ILE A 43 -1.30 -14.99 21.96
N HIS A 44 -0.78 -16.08 22.53
CA HIS A 44 0.16 -16.95 21.84
C HIS A 44 -0.50 -17.68 20.66
N GLU A 45 -1.67 -18.28 20.88
CA GLU A 45 -2.42 -19.01 19.84
C GLU A 45 -2.83 -18.07 18.69
N GLU A 46 -3.34 -16.88 18.99
CA GLU A 46 -3.65 -15.88 17.96
C GLU A 46 -2.41 -15.46 17.16
N LYS A 47 -1.25 -15.34 17.81
CA LYS A 47 0.01 -15.04 17.12
C LYS A 47 0.43 -16.17 16.20
N ILE A 48 0.35 -17.43 16.65
CA ILE A 48 0.68 -18.60 15.84
C ILE A 48 -0.31 -18.75 14.68
N GLU A 49 -1.60 -18.60 14.94
CA GLU A 49 -2.62 -18.65 13.89
C GLU A 49 -2.36 -17.61 12.79
N LYS A 50 -2.08 -16.36 13.18
CA LYS A 50 -1.69 -15.31 12.22
C LYS A 50 -0.46 -15.70 11.41
N ILE A 51 0.59 -16.24 12.05
CA ILE A 51 1.81 -16.66 11.36
C ILE A 51 1.51 -17.84 10.41
N CYS A 52 0.74 -18.85 10.86
CA CYS A 52 0.38 -19.99 10.02
C CYS A 52 -0.48 -19.58 8.81
N ASN A 53 -1.38 -18.62 8.99
CA ASN A 53 -2.21 -18.13 7.91
C ASN A 53 -1.41 -17.37 6.86
N LEU A 54 -0.28 -16.72 7.23
CA LEU A 54 0.61 -16.05 6.29
C LEU A 54 1.24 -17.00 5.25
N PHE A 55 1.41 -18.27 5.56
CA PHE A 55 1.96 -19.25 4.61
C PHE A 55 1.00 -19.59 3.46
N ASN A 56 -0.30 -19.30 3.61
CA ASN A 56 -1.34 -19.60 2.64
C ASN A 56 -1.78 -18.38 1.83
N VAL A 57 -1.22 -17.19 2.09
CA VAL A 57 -1.59 -15.98 1.33
C VAL A 57 -0.71 -15.82 0.09
N PRO A 58 -1.22 -15.17 -0.97
CA PRO A 58 -0.46 -14.91 -2.18
C PRO A 58 0.81 -14.11 -1.90
N LYS A 59 1.84 -14.37 -2.68
CA LYS A 59 3.06 -13.55 -2.68
C LYS A 59 2.89 -12.33 -3.57
N THR A 60 3.48 -11.22 -3.15
CA THR A 60 3.52 -9.98 -3.93
C THR A 60 4.92 -9.40 -3.93
N GLU A 61 5.36 -8.89 -5.08
CA GLU A 61 6.61 -8.12 -5.15
C GLU A 61 6.34 -6.66 -4.77
N ILE A 62 7.03 -6.19 -3.74
CA ILE A 62 6.90 -4.83 -3.25
C ILE A 62 7.71 -3.91 -4.16
N VAL A 63 7.04 -2.93 -4.77
CA VAL A 63 7.64 -1.91 -5.61
C VAL A 63 7.62 -0.58 -4.87
N CYS A 64 8.78 -0.10 -4.47
CA CYS A 64 8.97 1.21 -3.85
C CYS A 64 9.47 2.20 -4.90
N PHE A 65 8.66 3.20 -5.23
CA PHE A 65 9.03 4.24 -6.19
C PHE A 65 9.12 5.61 -5.53
N SER A 66 10.29 6.23 -5.59
CA SER A 66 10.50 7.57 -5.05
C SER A 66 11.21 8.51 -6.02
N SER A 67 10.83 9.78 -5.98
CA SER A 67 11.48 10.86 -6.72
C SER A 67 11.32 12.17 -5.97
N PRO A 68 12.31 13.11 -6.04
CA PRO A 68 12.19 14.44 -5.44
C PRO A 68 10.95 15.17 -5.94
N ILE A 69 10.17 15.74 -5.01
CA ILE A 69 9.10 16.68 -5.31
C ILE A 69 9.68 18.08 -5.10
N LYS A 70 9.24 19.06 -5.86
CA LYS A 70 9.76 20.44 -5.84
C LYS A 70 10.10 20.92 -4.43
N GLY A 71 11.39 21.21 -4.20
CA GLY A 71 11.91 21.73 -2.92
C GLY A 71 12.00 20.71 -1.78
N VAL A 72 11.66 19.43 -2.02
CA VAL A 72 11.73 18.37 -1.02
C VAL A 72 12.65 17.27 -1.53
N THR A 73 13.56 16.82 -0.66
CA THR A 73 14.40 15.65 -0.96
C THR A 73 13.52 14.41 -1.17
N ALA A 74 13.94 13.48 -2.04
CA ALA A 74 13.23 12.23 -2.20
C ALA A 74 13.05 11.52 -0.85
N VAL A 75 11.84 11.07 -0.59
CA VAL A 75 11.53 10.29 0.61
C VAL A 75 11.95 8.86 0.34
N ASP A 76 12.81 8.31 1.18
CA ASP A 76 13.09 6.88 1.18
C ASP A 76 11.86 6.14 1.69
N ILE A 77 11.40 5.18 0.92
CA ILE A 77 10.27 4.33 1.31
C ILE A 77 10.84 3.16 2.10
N ASP A 78 10.51 3.11 3.39
CA ASP A 78 10.91 2.04 4.27
C ASP A 78 10.21 0.74 3.83
N TYR A 79 11.04 -0.24 3.44
CA TYR A 79 10.57 -1.56 3.00
C TYR A 79 9.78 -2.30 4.10
N ASP A 80 10.21 -2.21 5.36
CA ASP A 80 9.53 -2.90 6.46
C ASP A 80 8.12 -2.34 6.70
N LEU A 81 7.93 -1.03 6.54
CA LEU A 81 6.61 -0.41 6.60
C LEU A 81 5.73 -0.84 5.41
N ALA A 82 6.30 -0.92 4.22
CA ALA A 82 5.60 -1.40 3.03
C ALA A 82 5.23 -2.89 3.18
N ALA A 83 6.15 -3.71 3.68
CA ALA A 83 5.94 -5.14 3.93
C ALA A 83 4.84 -5.39 4.98
N ARG A 84 4.74 -4.53 6.00
CA ARG A 84 3.64 -4.60 6.99
C ARG A 84 2.29 -4.26 6.36
N ALA A 85 2.25 -3.30 5.46
CA ALA A 85 1.00 -2.84 4.84
C ALA A 85 0.37 -3.91 3.94
N VAL A 86 1.13 -4.81 3.32
CA VAL A 86 0.57 -5.90 2.52
C VAL A 86 0.00 -7.03 3.36
N LEU A 87 0.41 -7.15 4.63
CA LEU A 87 -0.08 -8.15 5.56
C LEU A 87 -1.46 -7.77 6.11
N PRO A 88 -2.33 -8.73 6.42
CA PRO A 88 -2.19 -10.18 6.27
C PRO A 88 -2.67 -10.71 4.90
N SER A 89 -3.15 -9.86 3.99
CA SER A 89 -3.78 -10.28 2.73
C SER A 89 -2.80 -10.87 1.72
N LYS A 90 -1.55 -10.41 1.76
CA LYS A 90 -0.44 -10.92 0.94
C LYS A 90 0.83 -11.03 1.78
N GLN A 91 1.83 -11.73 1.27
CA GLN A 91 3.16 -11.78 1.87
C GLN A 91 4.22 -11.27 0.89
N PRO A 92 5.29 -10.60 1.38
CA PRO A 92 6.39 -10.19 0.52
C PRO A 92 7.01 -11.37 -0.24
N GLY A 93 7.20 -11.22 -1.55
CA GLY A 93 7.81 -12.24 -2.42
C GLY A 93 9.32 -12.29 -2.29
N SER A 94 9.95 -11.17 -1.96
CA SER A 94 11.39 -11.02 -1.80
C SER A 94 11.73 -10.25 -0.50
N THR A 95 13.01 -10.30 -0.09
CA THR A 95 13.46 -9.67 1.16
C THR A 95 13.67 -8.16 1.02
N TYR A 96 13.87 -7.65 -0.19
CA TYR A 96 14.25 -6.24 -0.43
C TYR A 96 13.31 -5.50 -1.38
N GLY A 97 12.42 -6.22 -2.07
CA GLY A 97 11.53 -5.63 -3.06
C GLY A 97 12.27 -5.02 -4.27
N ILE A 98 11.52 -4.25 -5.04
CA ILE A 98 12.00 -3.49 -6.18
C ILE A 98 12.06 -2.02 -5.77
N ASN A 99 13.26 -1.45 -5.72
CA ASN A 99 13.43 -0.04 -5.38
C ASN A 99 13.74 0.77 -6.64
N LEU A 100 12.80 1.64 -7.03
CA LEU A 100 12.92 2.55 -8.16
C LEU A 100 13.13 3.96 -7.62
N GLN A 101 14.36 4.48 -7.75
CA GLN A 101 14.67 5.86 -7.42
C GLN A 101 15.04 6.63 -8.68
N VAL A 102 14.43 7.78 -8.85
CA VAL A 102 14.67 8.64 -10.02
C VAL A 102 15.02 10.04 -9.54
N LYS A 103 16.13 10.58 -10.04
CA LYS A 103 16.59 11.92 -9.72
C LYS A 103 17.25 12.54 -10.95
N SER A 104 16.82 13.73 -11.32
CA SER A 104 17.41 14.48 -12.42
C SER A 104 18.20 15.69 -11.94
N ALA A 105 19.29 15.99 -12.64
CA ALA A 105 20.09 17.20 -12.43
C ALA A 105 19.54 18.42 -13.17
N TYR A 106 18.58 18.25 -14.07
CA TYR A 106 17.96 19.35 -14.80
C TYR A 106 17.03 20.16 -13.90
N PRO A 107 16.77 21.43 -14.23
CA PRO A 107 15.82 22.27 -13.49
C PRO A 107 14.45 21.60 -13.38
N TYR A 108 13.87 21.59 -12.17
CA TYR A 108 12.58 20.96 -11.91
C TYR A 108 11.49 21.45 -12.86
N ALA A 109 10.70 20.53 -13.36
CA ALA A 109 9.61 20.72 -14.31
C ALA A 109 10.00 21.22 -15.71
N SER A 110 11.29 21.33 -16.04
CA SER A 110 11.71 21.53 -17.43
C SER A 110 11.41 20.29 -18.29
N LYS A 111 11.34 20.45 -19.59
CA LYS A 111 11.14 19.33 -20.52
C LYS A 111 12.24 18.28 -20.37
N GLU A 112 13.48 18.73 -20.20
CA GLU A 112 14.66 17.89 -20.00
C GLU A 112 14.57 17.11 -18.71
N TYR A 113 14.07 17.74 -17.61
CA TYR A 113 13.81 17.08 -16.32
C TYR A 113 12.87 15.88 -16.49
N TRP A 114 11.71 16.10 -17.11
CA TRP A 114 10.73 15.03 -17.29
C TRP A 114 11.22 13.91 -18.19
N ASN A 115 11.89 14.25 -19.30
CA ASN A 115 12.46 13.27 -20.21
C ASN A 115 13.55 12.42 -19.56
N ASP A 116 14.41 13.04 -18.76
CA ASP A 116 15.47 12.34 -18.04
C ASP A 116 14.90 11.42 -16.95
N CYS A 117 13.99 11.91 -16.13
CA CYS A 117 13.31 11.12 -15.13
C CYS A 117 12.56 9.92 -15.74
N TYR A 118 11.83 10.14 -16.82
CA TYR A 118 11.12 9.06 -17.49
C TYR A 118 12.06 7.99 -18.04
N ARG A 119 13.16 8.40 -18.69
CA ARG A 119 14.17 7.48 -19.21
C ARG A 119 14.81 6.64 -18.10
N GLN A 120 15.17 7.25 -16.98
CA GLN A 120 15.70 6.54 -15.80
C GLN A 120 14.67 5.54 -15.25
N LEU A 121 13.42 5.98 -15.06
CA LEU A 121 12.33 5.14 -14.57
C LEU A 121 12.13 3.92 -15.48
N LYS A 122 12.00 4.16 -16.79
CA LYS A 122 11.82 3.08 -17.77
C LYS A 122 12.99 2.11 -17.76
N SER A 123 14.22 2.60 -17.78
CA SER A 123 15.41 1.75 -17.78
C SER A 123 15.51 0.89 -16.52
N SER A 124 15.23 1.46 -15.35
CA SER A 124 15.22 0.72 -14.09
C SER A 124 14.08 -0.29 -14.05
N PHE A 125 12.90 0.07 -14.50
CA PHE A 125 11.74 -0.83 -14.56
C PHE A 125 12.04 -2.02 -15.50
N ASP A 126 12.53 -1.77 -16.69
CA ASP A 126 12.88 -2.81 -17.67
C ASP A 126 13.95 -3.78 -17.11
N LEU A 127 14.91 -3.27 -16.34
CA LEU A 127 15.94 -4.10 -15.69
C LEU A 127 15.32 -5.09 -14.68
N TYR A 128 14.39 -4.63 -13.86
CA TYR A 128 13.70 -5.49 -12.90
C TYR A 128 12.75 -6.47 -13.59
N MET A 129 11.98 -6.00 -14.59
CA MET A 129 11.02 -6.84 -15.31
C MET A 129 11.69 -7.94 -16.14
N ASN A 130 12.94 -7.73 -16.57
CA ASN A 130 13.74 -8.76 -17.26
C ASN A 130 14.38 -9.75 -16.27
N ASN A 131 14.17 -9.59 -14.96
CA ASN A 131 14.69 -10.54 -13.98
C ASN A 131 13.94 -11.89 -14.09
N PRO A 132 14.67 -13.02 -14.28
CA PRO A 132 14.03 -14.34 -14.42
C PRO A 132 13.20 -14.77 -13.19
N ILE A 133 13.49 -14.25 -12.01
CA ILE A 133 12.74 -14.56 -10.78
C ILE A 133 11.34 -13.92 -10.87
N ILE A 134 11.25 -12.70 -11.34
CA ILE A 134 9.97 -11.98 -11.53
C ILE A 134 9.18 -12.61 -12.70
N GLN A 135 9.86 -12.98 -13.77
CA GLN A 135 9.22 -13.60 -14.95
C GLN A 135 8.68 -15.02 -14.68
N ARG A 136 9.28 -15.77 -13.75
CA ARG A 136 8.88 -17.16 -13.42
C ARG A 136 7.77 -17.23 -12.38
N GLY A 137 7.60 -16.19 -11.58
CA GLY A 137 6.46 -16.06 -10.68
C GLY A 137 5.32 -15.37 -11.43
N ASN A 138 4.07 -15.76 -11.16
CA ASN A 138 2.94 -14.89 -11.42
C ASN A 138 3.12 -13.69 -10.49
N ALA A 139 3.95 -12.74 -10.88
CA ALA A 139 4.31 -11.62 -10.05
C ALA A 139 3.09 -10.72 -9.89
N ASP A 140 2.52 -10.77 -8.71
CA ASP A 140 1.57 -9.81 -8.20
C ASP A 140 2.38 -8.65 -7.60
N PHE A 141 2.02 -7.41 -7.89
CA PHE A 141 2.75 -6.25 -7.43
C PHE A 141 1.99 -5.48 -6.36
N SER A 142 2.71 -5.01 -5.35
CA SER A 142 2.23 -4.03 -4.37
C SER A 142 3.06 -2.77 -4.50
N VAL A 143 2.44 -1.68 -4.97
CA VAL A 143 3.13 -0.44 -5.35
C VAL A 143 2.98 0.62 -4.27
N PHE A 144 4.10 1.12 -3.83
CA PHE A 144 4.27 2.20 -2.86
C PHE A 144 5.01 3.35 -3.53
N SER A 145 4.41 4.52 -3.65
CA SER A 145 5.06 5.61 -4.36
C SER A 145 4.94 6.98 -3.69
N VAL A 146 6.07 7.70 -3.65
CA VAL A 146 6.16 9.12 -3.25
C VAL A 146 6.97 9.86 -4.31
N ALA A 147 6.28 10.38 -5.32
CA ALA A 147 6.90 11.04 -6.45
C ALA A 147 5.96 12.09 -7.06
N PRO A 148 6.45 12.96 -7.95
CA PRO A 148 5.59 13.84 -8.75
C PRO A 148 4.56 13.06 -9.54
N ILE A 149 3.30 13.52 -9.57
CA ILE A 149 2.16 12.87 -10.21
C ILE A 149 2.46 12.40 -11.65
N PRO A 150 3.10 13.20 -12.54
CA PRO A 150 3.42 12.74 -13.89
C PRO A 150 4.30 11.48 -13.93
N LEU A 151 5.21 11.32 -12.96
CA LEU A 151 6.06 10.13 -12.89
C LEU A 151 5.32 8.91 -12.33
N ILE A 152 4.37 9.11 -11.41
CA ILE A 152 3.49 8.03 -10.91
C ILE A 152 2.59 7.53 -12.04
N ILE A 153 2.03 8.43 -12.86
CA ILE A 153 1.27 8.07 -14.06
C ILE A 153 2.14 7.25 -15.03
N LYS A 154 3.39 7.66 -15.24
CA LYS A 154 4.33 6.91 -16.10
C LYS A 154 4.70 5.55 -15.53
N LEU A 155 4.80 5.40 -14.21
CA LEU A 155 4.97 4.09 -13.58
C LEU A 155 3.74 3.21 -13.85
N GLY A 156 2.54 3.74 -13.69
CA GLY A 156 1.30 3.02 -14.01
C GLY A 156 1.23 2.58 -15.47
N GLU A 157 1.64 3.44 -16.41
CA GLU A 157 1.75 3.10 -17.84
C GLU A 157 2.75 1.94 -18.09
N LEU A 158 3.89 1.92 -17.38
CA LEU A 158 4.89 0.87 -17.51
C LEU A 158 4.43 -0.47 -16.93
N ILE A 159 3.71 -0.45 -15.82
CA ILE A 159 3.11 -1.66 -15.21
C ILE A 159 2.01 -2.19 -16.15
N GLY A 160 1.18 -1.29 -16.68
CA GLY A 160 0.07 -1.63 -17.57
C GLY A 160 -1.05 -2.41 -16.85
N ASP A 161 -1.89 -3.06 -17.64
CA ASP A 161 -3.04 -3.87 -17.21
C ASP A 161 -2.76 -5.38 -17.23
N LYS A 162 -1.55 -5.78 -17.60
CA LYS A 162 -1.18 -7.19 -17.76
C LYS A 162 -0.76 -7.88 -16.47
N LEU A 163 -0.42 -7.10 -15.47
CA LEU A 163 0.09 -7.60 -14.19
C LEU A 163 -0.85 -7.21 -13.07
N PRO A 164 -1.26 -8.16 -12.20
CA PRO A 164 -2.01 -7.84 -11.01
C PRO A 164 -1.22 -6.84 -10.15
N CYS A 165 -1.86 -5.73 -9.77
CA CYS A 165 -1.19 -4.65 -9.08
C CYS A 165 -2.11 -4.03 -8.02
N ASP A 166 -1.68 -4.05 -6.76
CA ASP A 166 -2.30 -3.27 -5.69
C ASP A 166 -1.51 -1.99 -5.49
N VAL A 167 -2.22 -0.89 -5.27
CA VAL A 167 -1.64 0.41 -5.02
C VAL A 167 -1.90 0.81 -3.57
N TYR A 168 -0.88 1.30 -2.88
CA TYR A 168 -0.96 1.73 -1.49
C TYR A 168 -0.74 3.23 -1.38
N GLN A 169 -1.55 3.89 -0.57
CA GLN A 169 -1.46 5.30 -0.29
C GLN A 169 -0.69 5.57 1.00
N LYS A 170 0.30 6.48 0.95
CA LYS A 170 0.96 6.98 2.14
C LYS A 170 0.03 7.93 2.89
N THR A 171 -0.32 7.61 4.12
CA THR A 171 -1.01 8.53 5.02
C THR A 171 -0.01 9.32 5.85
N ARG A 172 -0.39 10.53 6.27
CA ARG A 172 0.48 11.39 7.09
C ARG A 172 0.24 11.20 8.58
N PHE A 173 -1.01 10.91 8.95
CA PHE A 173 -1.45 10.73 10.33
C PHE A 173 -2.49 9.60 10.39
N PRO A 174 -2.09 8.41 10.91
CA PRO A 174 -0.74 7.98 11.28
C PRO A 174 0.21 7.90 10.08
N ASP A 175 1.52 7.98 10.33
CA ASP A 175 2.54 7.81 9.28
C ASP A 175 2.68 6.32 8.91
N THR A 176 1.86 5.88 7.95
CA THR A 176 1.76 4.47 7.56
C THR A 176 1.34 4.32 6.10
N TRP A 177 1.48 3.10 5.59
CA TRP A 177 0.92 2.64 4.31
C TRP A 177 -0.30 1.75 4.49
N GLU A 178 -0.66 1.41 5.73
CA GLU A 178 -1.83 0.58 6.01
C GLU A 178 -3.12 1.36 5.72
N TRP A 179 -4.10 0.66 5.16
CA TRP A 179 -5.43 1.22 4.93
C TRP A 179 -6.09 1.60 6.26
N GLN A 180 -6.67 2.79 6.31
CA GLN A 180 -7.24 3.36 7.52
C GLN A 180 -8.69 2.92 7.77
N ALA A 181 -9.35 2.39 6.77
CA ALA A 181 -10.69 1.84 6.84
C ALA A 181 -10.77 0.50 6.10
N LYS A 182 -11.77 -0.31 6.44
CA LYS A 182 -12.05 -1.59 5.80
C LYS A 182 -13.26 -1.52 4.87
N GLU A 183 -14.05 -0.49 4.98
CA GLU A 183 -15.30 -0.31 4.24
C GLU A 183 -15.24 0.97 3.43
N LEU A 184 -16.17 1.11 2.49
CA LEU A 184 -16.33 2.30 1.67
C LEU A 184 -16.58 3.53 2.57
N THR A 185 -15.71 4.54 2.46
CA THR A 185 -15.81 5.77 3.26
C THR A 185 -16.19 6.99 2.43
N ASN A 186 -16.07 6.91 1.10
CA ASN A 186 -16.35 8.01 0.20
C ASN A 186 -17.11 7.54 -1.05
N ASN A 187 -17.83 8.46 -1.68
CA ASN A 187 -18.46 8.24 -2.96
C ASN A 187 -17.84 9.16 -4.01
N PHE A 188 -17.86 8.71 -5.26
CA PHE A 188 -17.31 9.47 -6.38
C PHE A 188 -18.42 9.74 -7.39
N VAL A 189 -18.42 10.97 -7.90
CA VAL A 189 -19.40 11.41 -8.91
C VAL A 189 -18.62 11.79 -10.17
N VAL A 190 -19.12 11.34 -11.30
CA VAL A 190 -18.56 11.68 -12.61
C VAL A 190 -19.50 12.66 -13.31
N ASP A 191 -18.98 13.85 -13.59
CA ASP A 191 -19.66 14.87 -14.38
C ASP A 191 -18.95 15.03 -15.74
N VAL A 192 -19.72 15.33 -16.78
CA VAL A 192 -19.17 15.56 -18.12
C VAL A 192 -19.63 16.92 -18.62
N GLU A 193 -18.68 17.80 -18.91
CA GLU A 193 -18.90 19.08 -19.55
C GLU A 193 -18.42 19.01 -20.99
N LYS A 194 -19.32 19.20 -21.94
CA LYS A 194 -18.99 19.32 -23.38
C LYS A 194 -18.68 20.77 -23.73
N THR A 195 -17.72 20.97 -24.60
CA THR A 195 -17.35 22.28 -25.13
C THR A 195 -17.75 22.39 -26.61
N ASP A 196 -17.44 23.51 -27.22
CA ASP A 196 -17.66 23.71 -28.67
C ASP A 196 -16.52 23.15 -29.54
N ALA A 197 -15.45 22.66 -28.94
CA ALA A 197 -14.33 22.05 -29.67
C ALA A 197 -14.73 20.68 -30.23
N THR A 198 -14.22 20.34 -31.41
CA THR A 198 -14.50 19.08 -32.14
C THR A 198 -13.21 18.36 -32.51
N ASN A 199 -12.17 18.49 -31.68
CA ASN A 199 -10.82 17.96 -31.95
C ASN A 199 -10.60 16.51 -31.48
N GLY A 200 -11.60 15.88 -30.86
CA GLY A 200 -11.51 14.53 -30.33
C GLY A 200 -10.66 14.43 -29.05
N ILE A 201 -10.16 15.55 -28.51
CA ILE A 201 -9.33 15.55 -27.30
C ILE A 201 -10.21 15.78 -26.10
N VAL A 202 -10.08 14.93 -25.08
CA VAL A 202 -10.80 15.06 -23.81
C VAL A 202 -9.85 15.31 -22.67
N ALA A 203 -10.31 16.06 -21.66
CA ALA A 203 -9.59 16.26 -20.41
C ALA A 203 -10.22 15.44 -19.28
N LEU A 204 -9.37 14.87 -18.42
CA LEU A 204 -9.79 14.21 -17.19
C LEU A 204 -9.45 15.11 -15.99
N ASN A 205 -10.47 15.62 -15.32
CA ASN A 205 -10.36 16.42 -14.09
C ASN A 205 -10.58 15.53 -12.87
N ILE A 206 -9.52 15.27 -12.10
CA ILE A 206 -9.57 14.47 -10.88
C ILE A 206 -9.56 15.41 -9.68
N SER A 207 -10.72 15.66 -9.09
CA SER A 207 -10.97 16.57 -7.96
C SER A 207 -11.18 15.79 -6.66
N LEU A 208 -10.10 15.23 -6.11
CA LEU A 208 -10.12 14.42 -4.87
C LEU A 208 -9.74 15.24 -3.64
N THR A 209 -8.55 15.83 -3.64
CA THR A 209 -8.04 16.61 -2.50
C THR A 209 -8.69 17.99 -2.42
N ASN A 210 -8.79 18.64 -3.56
CA ASN A 210 -9.42 19.96 -3.74
C ASN A 210 -10.23 19.96 -5.04
N ASP A 211 -11.16 20.89 -5.12
CA ASP A 211 -11.89 21.16 -6.34
C ASP A 211 -10.98 21.82 -7.38
N VAL A 212 -10.87 21.25 -8.56
CA VAL A 212 -10.13 21.80 -9.69
C VAL A 212 -11.10 22.49 -10.63
N ASN A 213 -10.98 23.82 -10.75
CA ASN A 213 -11.81 24.61 -11.66
C ASN A 213 -11.48 24.26 -13.13
N ASN A 214 -12.49 24.04 -13.95
CA ASN A 214 -12.37 23.74 -15.37
C ASN A 214 -11.69 24.89 -16.16
N ASP A 215 -11.82 26.15 -15.73
CA ASP A 215 -11.12 27.29 -16.35
C ASP A 215 -9.60 27.09 -16.38
N ARG A 216 -9.04 26.43 -15.35
CA ARG A 216 -7.61 26.09 -15.33
C ARG A 216 -7.23 25.04 -16.35
N ILE A 217 -8.15 24.13 -16.63
CA ILE A 217 -7.98 23.10 -17.66
C ILE A 217 -8.06 23.74 -19.04
N LEU A 218 -9.06 24.57 -19.28
CA LEU A 218 -9.24 25.28 -20.54
C LEU A 218 -8.12 26.27 -20.84
N SER A 219 -7.39 26.75 -19.81
CA SER A 219 -6.22 27.62 -20.00
C SER A 219 -5.00 26.92 -20.60
N VAL A 220 -4.96 25.56 -20.61
CA VAL A 220 -3.83 24.79 -21.13
C VAL A 220 -4.10 24.15 -22.49
N GLY A 221 -5.34 24.17 -22.96
CA GLY A 221 -5.69 23.63 -24.28
C GLY A 221 -7.18 23.62 -24.55
N GLU A 222 -7.52 23.28 -25.79
CA GLU A 222 -8.90 23.07 -26.24
C GLU A 222 -9.25 21.59 -26.12
N PHE A 223 -10.38 21.29 -25.50
CA PHE A 223 -10.86 19.93 -25.27
C PHE A 223 -12.31 19.83 -25.71
N GLU A 224 -12.69 18.74 -26.34
CA GLU A 224 -14.09 18.47 -26.76
C GLU A 224 -15.00 18.21 -25.55
N ALA A 225 -14.44 17.58 -24.51
CA ALA A 225 -15.15 17.37 -23.27
C ALA A 225 -14.19 17.34 -22.07
N ILE A 226 -14.69 17.70 -20.90
CA ILE A 226 -14.01 17.56 -19.62
C ILE A 226 -14.79 16.54 -18.79
N TYR A 227 -14.18 15.40 -18.52
CA TYR A 227 -14.66 14.39 -17.58
C TYR A 227 -14.13 14.72 -16.20
N ARG A 228 -15.03 14.99 -15.27
CA ARG A 228 -14.65 15.34 -13.90
C ARG A 228 -15.06 14.26 -12.93
N ILE A 229 -14.07 13.72 -12.21
CA ILE A 229 -14.30 12.81 -11.10
C ILE A 229 -14.11 13.60 -9.81
N LYS A 230 -15.15 13.64 -8.98
CA LYS A 230 -15.17 14.37 -7.72
C LYS A 230 -15.52 13.44 -6.57
N ALA A 231 -14.74 13.51 -5.47
CA ALA A 231 -15.10 12.86 -4.22
C ALA A 231 -16.23 13.64 -3.52
N SER A 232 -17.21 12.94 -2.96
CA SER A 232 -18.29 13.57 -2.16
C SER A 232 -17.75 14.30 -0.94
N THR A 233 -16.68 13.75 -0.34
CA THR A 233 -15.90 14.41 0.71
C THR A 233 -14.47 14.59 0.21
N THR A 234 -14.12 15.81 -0.19
CA THR A 234 -12.78 16.17 -0.64
C THR A 234 -11.83 16.35 0.55
N GLY A 235 -10.58 15.95 0.39
CA GLY A 235 -9.56 16.09 1.44
C GLY A 235 -8.27 15.33 1.10
N VAL A 236 -7.26 15.53 1.92
CA VAL A 236 -5.92 14.91 1.69
C VAL A 236 -6.02 13.37 1.72
N ASP A 237 -6.88 12.83 2.59
CA ASP A 237 -7.07 11.39 2.75
C ASP A 237 -8.52 11.02 2.37
N CYS A 238 -8.96 11.37 1.15
CA CYS A 238 -10.31 11.05 0.69
C CYS A 238 -10.49 9.59 0.28
N ILE A 239 -9.40 8.86 0.03
CA ILE A 239 -9.37 7.41 -0.22
C ILE A 239 -8.72 6.77 1.02
N LYS A 240 -9.48 5.98 1.78
CA LYS A 240 -9.05 5.40 3.07
C LYS A 240 -9.08 3.88 3.09
N SER A 241 -9.69 3.26 2.09
CA SER A 241 -9.87 1.81 1.99
C SER A 241 -9.62 1.32 0.56
N VAL A 242 -9.49 0.02 0.41
CA VAL A 242 -9.45 -0.65 -0.90
C VAL A 242 -10.78 -0.47 -1.61
N GLU A 243 -11.88 -0.45 -0.87
CA GLU A 243 -13.24 -0.24 -1.37
C GLU A 243 -13.40 1.18 -1.95
N ASP A 244 -12.82 2.20 -1.31
CA ASP A 244 -12.79 3.57 -1.86
C ASP A 244 -12.01 3.62 -3.18
N LEU A 245 -10.85 2.92 -3.24
CA LEU A 245 -10.04 2.85 -4.45
C LEU A 245 -10.76 2.11 -5.58
N SER A 246 -11.50 1.06 -5.26
CA SER A 246 -12.29 0.29 -6.23
C SER A 246 -13.52 1.03 -6.73
N ALA A 247 -14.08 1.94 -5.92
CA ALA A 247 -15.22 2.76 -6.27
C ALA A 247 -14.84 4.01 -7.11
N PHE A 248 -13.57 4.42 -7.04
CA PHE A 248 -12.98 5.50 -7.84
C PHE A 248 -12.67 5.04 -9.26
#